data_b9b4faf553f706d369b2d403b90fae14
#
_entry.id   b9b4faf553f706d369b2d403b90fae14
#
_cell.length_a   1.000
_cell.length_b   1.000
_cell.length_c   1.000
_cell.angle_alpha   90.00
_cell.angle_beta   90.00
_cell.angle_gamma   90.00
#
_symmetry.space_group_name_H-M   'P 1'
#
loop_
_entity.id
_entity.type
_entity.pdbx_description
1 polymer ?
#
loop_
_entity_poly.entity_id
_entity_poly.type
_entity_poly.pdbx_seq_one_letter_code
_entity_poly.pdbx_strand_id
1 'polypeptide(L)'
;YKGQFYASLDKLSKLLDMTCSFDTATNTLTMTDKSEGVSTVPTKYDLRERQRVSLIRDQGSYGTCWAFAATSALESALMPEEQLLFSVDHMSMSNSFNVNQYDGGEYTMGMAYLAAWQGPVYDADDPYGDGVTRDDLAAVKHVQQMLIIDGKDYQGIKEAVFKYGGVQTSLYSTIASSKTKTPYYNKQTNSYCYMGQDKPNHDVVIIGWDDNYTKENFN
;
A
#
# COMPACT_ATOMS: atom_id res chain seq x y z
N TYR A 1 -35.25 -15.15 21.52
CA TYR A 1 -36.57 -15.56 21.04
C TYR A 1 -36.40 -16.72 20.08
N LYS A 2 -36.56 -17.96 20.54
CA LYS A 2 -36.63 -19.22 19.76
C LYS A 2 -35.55 -19.39 18.67
N GLY A 3 -34.28 -18.99 18.94
CA GLY A 3 -33.16 -19.21 18.02
C GLY A 3 -33.17 -18.38 16.71
N GLN A 4 -34.03 -17.36 16.63
CA GLN A 4 -34.03 -16.44 15.49
C GLN A 4 -33.15 -15.22 15.80
N PHE A 5 -32.31 -14.86 14.85
CA PHE A 5 -31.47 -13.65 14.90
C PHE A 5 -32.14 -12.51 14.15
N TYR A 6 -32.18 -11.34 14.77
CA TYR A 6 -32.72 -10.13 14.17
C TYR A 6 -31.63 -9.07 14.06
N ALA A 7 -31.48 -8.47 12.91
CA ALA A 7 -30.62 -7.32 12.69
C ALA A 7 -31.40 -6.24 11.95
N SER A 8 -31.18 -4.95 12.30
CA SER A 8 -31.77 -3.89 11.50
C SER A 8 -31.03 -3.80 10.16
N LEU A 9 -31.76 -3.47 9.08
CA LEU A 9 -31.17 -3.27 7.75
C LEU A 9 -30.07 -2.21 7.76
N ASP A 10 -30.23 -1.13 8.56
CA ASP A 10 -29.23 -0.07 8.72
C ASP A 10 -27.94 -0.59 9.35
N LYS A 11 -28.03 -1.47 10.35
CA LYS A 11 -26.85 -2.09 10.97
C LYS A 11 -26.19 -3.07 10.02
N LEU A 12 -26.99 -3.85 9.29
CA LEU A 12 -26.49 -4.79 8.30
C LEU A 12 -25.78 -4.07 7.14
N SER A 13 -26.40 -3.00 6.64
CA SER A 13 -25.85 -2.13 5.61
C SER A 13 -24.49 -1.53 6.01
N LYS A 14 -24.37 -1.05 7.24
CA LYS A 14 -23.11 -0.49 7.77
C LYS A 14 -22.04 -1.57 8.00
N LEU A 15 -22.45 -2.73 8.53
CA LEU A 15 -21.53 -3.83 8.84
C LEU A 15 -20.93 -4.44 7.57
N LEU A 16 -21.72 -4.55 6.50
CA LEU A 16 -21.33 -5.18 5.24
C LEU A 16 -20.86 -4.17 4.20
N ASP A 17 -20.93 -2.88 4.49
CA ASP A 17 -20.70 -1.76 3.57
C ASP A 17 -21.54 -1.88 2.27
N MET A 18 -22.75 -2.37 2.40
CA MET A 18 -23.69 -2.61 1.30
C MET A 18 -24.96 -1.78 1.50
N THR A 19 -25.67 -1.49 0.41
CA THR A 19 -27.04 -0.99 0.49
C THR A 19 -27.98 -2.19 0.66
N CYS A 20 -28.73 -2.20 1.74
CA CYS A 20 -29.70 -3.26 2.02
C CYS A 20 -31.12 -2.69 1.95
N SER A 21 -31.99 -3.29 1.17
CA SER A 21 -33.43 -2.98 1.10
C SER A 21 -34.25 -4.24 1.22
N PHE A 22 -35.42 -4.14 1.86
CA PHE A 22 -36.33 -5.27 2.00
C PHE A 22 -37.72 -4.91 1.41
N ASP A 23 -38.12 -5.68 0.43
CA ASP A 23 -39.46 -5.58 -0.15
C ASP A 23 -40.40 -6.52 0.60
N THR A 24 -41.35 -5.94 1.32
CA THR A 24 -42.34 -6.68 2.13
C THR A 24 -43.39 -7.38 1.27
N ALA A 25 -43.66 -6.89 0.05
CA ALA A 25 -44.65 -7.49 -0.84
C ALA A 25 -44.14 -8.81 -1.45
N THR A 26 -42.85 -8.85 -1.78
CA THR A 26 -42.19 -10.03 -2.38
C THR A 26 -41.40 -10.85 -1.37
N ASN A 27 -41.29 -10.39 -0.11
CA ASN A 27 -40.46 -10.97 0.93
C ASN A 27 -38.99 -11.14 0.50
N THR A 28 -38.48 -10.15 -0.26
CA THR A 28 -37.14 -10.19 -0.86
C THR A 28 -36.21 -9.21 -0.17
N LEU A 29 -35.06 -9.68 0.30
CA LEU A 29 -33.93 -8.84 0.73
C LEU A 29 -33.01 -8.61 -0.45
N THR A 30 -32.87 -7.36 -0.89
CA THR A 30 -31.90 -6.95 -1.89
C THR A 30 -30.67 -6.36 -1.19
N MET A 31 -29.50 -6.88 -1.52
CA MET A 31 -28.20 -6.40 -1.05
C MET A 31 -27.40 -5.98 -2.28
N THR A 32 -27.07 -4.69 -2.36
CA THR A 32 -26.31 -4.12 -3.49
C THR A 32 -25.00 -3.58 -2.93
N ASP A 33 -23.90 -3.93 -3.58
CA ASP A 33 -22.61 -3.35 -3.25
C ASP A 33 -22.69 -1.83 -3.47
N LYS A 34 -22.21 -1.06 -2.49
CA LYS A 34 -22.13 0.42 -2.65
C LYS A 34 -21.15 0.84 -3.72
N SER A 35 -20.28 -0.07 -4.17
CA SER A 35 -19.28 0.19 -5.20
C SER A 35 -19.82 0.22 -6.63
N GLU A 36 -21.09 -0.16 -6.89
CA GLU A 36 -21.72 -0.01 -8.22
C GLU A 36 -22.16 1.43 -8.56
N GLY A 37 -21.72 2.41 -7.78
CA GLY A 37 -21.89 3.83 -8.07
C GLY A 37 -20.70 4.37 -8.87
N VAL A 38 -20.98 5.19 -9.88
CA VAL A 38 -20.03 6.00 -10.66
C VAL A 38 -18.77 6.34 -9.83
N SER A 39 -17.61 6.00 -10.36
CA SER A 39 -16.32 6.32 -9.74
C SER A 39 -16.33 7.71 -9.09
N THR A 40 -16.23 7.73 -7.77
CA THR A 40 -16.24 8.98 -6.98
C THR A 40 -14.87 9.62 -6.85
N VAL A 41 -13.84 8.99 -7.44
CA VAL A 41 -12.48 9.52 -7.36
C VAL A 41 -12.24 10.56 -8.46
N PRO A 42 -11.50 11.63 -8.18
CA PRO A 42 -11.20 12.69 -9.15
C PRO A 42 -10.31 12.17 -10.28
N THR A 43 -10.26 12.87 -11.41
CA THR A 43 -9.37 12.57 -12.54
C THR A 43 -7.88 12.79 -12.21
N LYS A 44 -7.59 13.51 -11.13
CA LYS A 44 -6.23 13.74 -10.62
C LYS A 44 -6.24 13.77 -9.10
N TYR A 45 -5.25 13.12 -8.51
CA TYR A 45 -5.08 13.09 -7.06
C TYR A 45 -3.60 12.91 -6.69
N ASP A 46 -3.15 13.59 -5.65
CA ASP A 46 -1.77 13.54 -5.17
C ASP A 46 -1.74 13.59 -3.64
N LEU A 47 -1.23 12.55 -3.02
CA LEU A 47 -1.12 12.45 -1.55
C LEU A 47 -0.16 13.48 -0.95
N ARG A 48 0.79 14.04 -1.75
CA ARG A 48 1.68 15.11 -1.31
C ARG A 48 0.90 16.37 -0.96
N GLU A 49 -0.13 16.69 -1.76
CA GLU A 49 -1.04 17.83 -1.51
C GLU A 49 -1.94 17.61 -0.30
N ARG A 50 -2.02 16.39 0.18
CA ARG A 50 -2.81 15.96 1.35
C ARG A 50 -1.98 15.72 2.61
N GLN A 51 -0.67 15.98 2.55
CA GLN A 51 0.27 15.70 3.64
C GLN A 51 0.23 14.22 4.09
N ARG A 52 0.02 13.31 3.14
CA ARG A 52 -0.09 11.87 3.37
C ARG A 52 1.03 11.08 2.69
N VAL A 53 2.20 11.67 2.57
CA VAL A 53 3.43 11.02 2.11
C VAL A 53 4.48 11.18 3.19
N SER A 54 4.98 10.05 3.68
CA SER A 54 6.02 10.03 4.71
C SER A 54 7.37 10.47 4.15
N LEU A 55 8.37 10.60 5.04
CA LEU A 55 9.73 10.95 4.66
C LEU A 55 10.28 9.95 3.63
N ILE A 56 10.79 10.47 2.52
CA ILE A 56 11.48 9.65 1.51
C ILE A 56 12.87 9.32 2.05
N ARG A 57 13.17 8.02 2.14
CA ARG A 57 14.42 7.48 2.65
C ARG A 57 15.17 6.74 1.56
N ASP A 58 16.48 6.58 1.71
CA ASP A 58 17.35 5.85 0.77
C ASP A 58 17.64 4.45 1.32
N GLN A 59 17.33 3.42 0.54
CA GLN A 59 17.64 2.03 0.91
C GLN A 59 19.12 1.68 0.77
N GLY A 60 19.93 2.54 0.13
CA GLY A 60 21.34 2.28 -0.12
C GLY A 60 21.55 1.07 -1.03
N SER A 61 22.48 0.19 -0.65
CA SER A 61 22.84 -1.01 -1.41
C SER A 61 22.07 -2.27 -1.01
N TYR A 62 21.16 -2.18 -0.05
CA TYR A 62 20.38 -3.34 0.41
C TYR A 62 19.18 -3.63 -0.50
N GLY A 63 18.71 -4.87 -0.49
CA GLY A 63 17.51 -5.32 -1.21
C GLY A 63 16.21 -5.11 -0.42
N THR A 64 16.08 -3.99 0.28
CA THR A 64 15.00 -3.74 1.27
C THR A 64 13.86 -2.88 0.73
N CYS A 65 13.76 -2.68 -0.59
CA CYS A 65 12.70 -1.87 -1.20
C CYS A 65 11.28 -2.29 -0.77
N TRP A 66 11.05 -3.60 -0.63
CA TRP A 66 9.78 -4.16 -0.18
C TRP A 66 9.40 -3.70 1.24
N ALA A 67 10.37 -3.62 2.15
CA ALA A 67 10.14 -3.17 3.53
C ALA A 67 9.96 -1.64 3.59
N PHE A 68 10.71 -0.88 2.79
CA PHE A 68 10.47 0.56 2.64
C PHE A 68 9.08 0.86 2.10
N ALA A 69 8.64 0.13 1.07
CA ALA A 69 7.33 0.32 0.48
C ALA A 69 6.21 -0.06 1.46
N ALA A 70 6.35 -1.17 2.20
CA ALA A 70 5.38 -1.61 3.20
C ALA A 70 5.26 -0.61 4.36
N THR A 71 6.38 -0.15 4.94
CA THR A 71 6.36 0.84 6.02
C THR A 71 5.81 2.18 5.55
N SER A 72 6.22 2.65 4.36
CA SER A 72 5.73 3.93 3.80
C SER A 72 4.24 3.89 3.47
N ALA A 73 3.70 2.77 3.01
CA ALA A 73 2.26 2.62 2.79
C ALA A 73 1.49 2.68 4.12
N LEU A 74 2.00 2.03 5.17
CA LEU A 74 1.40 2.07 6.50
C LEU A 74 1.49 3.48 7.12
N GLU A 75 2.63 4.14 7.01
CA GLU A 75 2.83 5.53 7.45
C GLU A 75 1.83 6.46 6.76
N SER A 76 1.70 6.33 5.43
CA SER A 76 0.74 7.10 4.63
C SER A 76 -0.71 6.88 5.06
N ALA A 77 -1.06 5.65 5.46
CA ALA A 77 -2.41 5.33 5.93
C ALA A 77 -2.75 6.00 7.27
N LEU A 78 -1.75 6.27 8.11
CA LEU A 78 -1.92 6.93 9.41
C LEU A 78 -1.90 8.46 9.30
N MET A 79 -1.34 9.00 8.23
CA MET A 79 -1.23 10.44 7.99
C MET A 79 -2.57 11.04 7.48
N PRO A 80 -2.83 12.30 7.77
CA PRO A 80 -1.97 13.28 8.49
C PRO A 80 -2.10 13.22 10.02
N GLU A 81 -3.00 12.40 10.56
CA GLU A 81 -3.33 12.35 11.98
C GLU A 81 -2.15 11.90 12.84
N GLU A 82 -1.39 10.95 12.34
CA GLU A 82 -0.18 10.45 12.98
C GLU A 82 1.00 10.51 11.99
N GLN A 83 2.06 11.22 12.36
CA GLN A 83 3.28 11.32 11.57
C GLN A 83 4.36 10.44 12.20
N LEU A 84 4.33 9.17 11.88
CA LEU A 84 5.21 8.15 12.43
C LEU A 84 6.20 7.68 11.36
N LEU A 85 7.39 7.25 11.80
CA LEU A 85 8.35 6.53 10.98
C LEU A 85 8.58 5.16 11.60
N PHE A 86 8.47 4.12 10.77
CA PHE A 86 8.66 2.74 11.20
C PHE A 86 10.01 2.21 10.73
N SER A 87 10.60 1.36 11.55
CA SER A 87 11.87 0.73 11.28
C SER A 87 11.78 -0.23 10.09
N VAL A 88 12.62 0.01 9.10
CA VAL A 88 12.84 -0.88 7.97
C VAL A 88 13.81 -2.00 8.37
N ASP A 89 14.79 -1.71 9.24
CA ASP A 89 15.73 -2.73 9.73
C ASP A 89 14.99 -3.81 10.51
N HIS A 90 14.13 -3.44 11.44
CA HIS A 90 13.34 -4.42 12.18
C HIS A 90 12.46 -5.27 11.26
N MET A 91 11.75 -4.66 10.30
CA MET A 91 10.93 -5.43 9.35
C MET A 91 11.78 -6.35 8.48
N SER A 92 12.95 -5.92 8.02
CA SER A 92 13.79 -6.70 7.10
C SER A 92 14.66 -7.75 7.79
N MET A 93 14.97 -7.61 9.08
CA MET A 93 15.82 -8.52 9.84
C MET A 93 15.07 -9.38 10.86
N SER A 94 14.03 -8.83 11.51
CA SER A 94 13.25 -9.52 12.56
C SER A 94 11.95 -10.14 12.03
N ASN A 95 11.85 -10.42 10.73
CA ASN A 95 10.73 -11.16 10.16
C ASN A 95 10.94 -12.67 10.27
N SER A 96 9.89 -13.45 10.00
CA SER A 96 9.94 -14.91 10.10
C SER A 96 10.63 -15.63 8.93
N PHE A 97 11.23 -14.88 7.99
CA PHE A 97 11.91 -15.42 6.82
C PHE A 97 13.42 -15.41 7.04
N ASN A 98 14.09 -16.49 6.65
CA ASN A 98 15.55 -16.58 6.73
C ASN A 98 16.18 -16.01 5.45
N VAL A 99 16.02 -14.68 5.27
CA VAL A 99 16.52 -13.93 4.10
C VAL A 99 17.40 -12.80 4.58
N ASN A 100 18.57 -12.64 3.95
CA ASN A 100 19.48 -11.53 4.25
C ASN A 100 18.99 -10.26 3.56
N GLN A 101 19.24 -9.10 4.16
CA GLN A 101 18.86 -7.81 3.59
C GLN A 101 19.39 -7.55 2.17
N TYR A 102 20.52 -8.19 1.78
CA TYR A 102 21.08 -8.06 0.42
C TYR A 102 20.35 -8.94 -0.61
N ASP A 103 19.65 -9.98 -0.18
CA ASP A 103 19.02 -10.96 -1.08
C ASP A 103 17.67 -10.46 -1.66
N GLY A 104 17.18 -9.33 -1.16
CA GLY A 104 15.89 -8.81 -1.54
C GLY A 104 14.74 -9.42 -0.74
N GLY A 105 13.52 -9.22 -1.23
CA GLY A 105 12.29 -9.73 -0.61
C GLY A 105 11.07 -9.36 -1.43
N GLU A 106 9.90 -9.67 -0.92
CA GLU A 106 8.62 -9.45 -1.58
C GLU A 106 7.61 -8.81 -0.62
N TYR A 107 6.57 -8.18 -1.18
CA TYR A 107 5.48 -7.57 -0.40
C TYR A 107 4.83 -8.56 0.59
N THR A 108 4.81 -9.85 0.26
CA THR A 108 4.27 -10.91 1.14
C THR A 108 5.04 -11.05 2.45
N MET A 109 6.33 -10.73 2.47
CA MET A 109 7.15 -10.73 3.70
C MET A 109 6.72 -9.61 4.65
N GLY A 110 6.50 -8.41 4.12
CA GLY A 110 5.95 -7.28 4.87
C GLY A 110 4.54 -7.58 5.41
N MET A 111 3.69 -8.20 4.58
CA MET A 111 2.36 -8.64 5.00
C MET A 111 2.43 -9.66 6.15
N ALA A 112 3.28 -10.66 6.06
CA ALA A 112 3.44 -11.68 7.09
C ALA A 112 3.94 -11.08 8.41
N TYR A 113 4.95 -10.21 8.35
CA TYR A 113 5.48 -9.49 9.51
C TYR A 113 4.40 -8.66 10.23
N LEU A 114 3.62 -7.88 9.47
CA LEU A 114 2.54 -7.06 10.01
C LEU A 114 1.36 -7.89 10.52
N ALA A 115 0.99 -8.97 9.82
CA ALA A 115 -0.10 -9.87 10.22
C ALA A 115 0.24 -10.67 11.49
N ALA A 116 1.50 -11.04 11.66
CA ALA A 116 1.98 -11.74 12.85
C ALA A 116 2.20 -10.79 14.06
N TRP A 117 2.00 -9.48 13.88
CA TRP A 117 2.25 -8.45 14.89
C TRP A 117 3.68 -8.44 15.44
N GLN A 118 4.64 -8.83 14.61
CA GLN A 118 6.06 -8.75 14.92
C GLN A 118 6.56 -7.30 14.99
N GLY A 119 5.83 -6.39 14.37
CA GLY A 119 5.95 -4.95 14.37
C GLY A 119 4.67 -4.33 13.79
N PRO A 120 4.73 -3.04 13.36
CA PRO A 120 5.93 -2.22 13.21
C PRO A 120 6.45 -1.70 14.56
N VAL A 121 7.74 -1.37 14.59
CA VAL A 121 8.40 -0.61 15.66
C VAL A 121 8.85 0.75 15.14
N TYR A 122 9.17 1.70 16.01
CA TYR A 122 9.63 3.01 15.56
C TYR A 122 11.04 2.97 14.98
N ASP A 123 11.28 3.75 13.92
CA ASP A 123 12.59 3.91 13.29
C ASP A 123 13.65 4.49 14.28
N ALA A 124 13.21 5.31 15.23
CA ALA A 124 14.08 5.86 16.28
C ALA A 124 14.59 4.81 17.27
N ASP A 125 13.87 3.71 17.46
CA ASP A 125 14.24 2.62 18.37
C ASP A 125 15.12 1.55 17.71
N ASP A 126 15.03 1.45 16.38
CA ASP A 126 15.81 0.51 15.55
C ASP A 126 16.12 1.19 14.19
N PRO A 127 17.14 2.06 14.12
CA PRO A 127 17.45 2.88 12.96
C PRO A 127 17.99 2.07 11.79
N TYR A 128 17.64 2.50 10.56
CA TYR A 128 18.03 1.81 9.34
C TYR A 128 19.52 1.92 9.03
N GLY A 129 20.15 0.79 8.69
CA GLY A 129 21.45 0.73 8.02
C GLY A 129 22.64 0.58 8.95
N ASP A 130 22.45 0.33 10.23
CA ASP A 130 23.54 0.04 11.17
C ASP A 130 23.90 -1.46 11.23
N GLY A 131 23.10 -2.30 10.54
CA GLY A 131 23.31 -3.76 10.45
C GLY A 131 22.95 -4.52 11.72
N VAL A 132 22.20 -3.90 12.62
CA VAL A 132 21.75 -4.48 13.89
C VAL A 132 20.23 -4.32 13.97
N THR A 133 19.55 -5.31 14.53
CA THR A 133 18.12 -5.21 14.85
C THR A 133 17.88 -5.56 16.31
N ARG A 134 16.78 -5.03 16.84
CA ARG A 134 16.39 -5.20 18.25
C ARG A 134 15.17 -6.10 18.36
N ASP A 135 15.39 -7.38 18.66
CA ASP A 135 14.32 -8.37 18.81
C ASP A 135 13.48 -8.22 20.09
N ASP A 136 13.89 -7.32 21.01
CA ASP A 136 13.20 -7.06 22.27
C ASP A 136 12.11 -5.97 22.18
N LEU A 137 11.93 -5.37 21.00
CA LEU A 137 10.94 -4.32 20.78
C LEU A 137 9.55 -4.90 20.56
N ALA A 138 8.55 -4.26 21.16
CA ALA A 138 7.15 -4.59 20.95
C ALA A 138 6.56 -3.80 19.79
N ALA A 139 5.61 -4.41 19.06
CA ALA A 139 4.86 -3.73 18.02
C ALA A 139 4.12 -2.50 18.58
N VAL A 140 4.28 -1.34 17.94
CA VAL A 140 3.64 -0.08 18.34
C VAL A 140 2.30 0.14 17.66
N LYS A 141 2.01 -0.63 16.62
CA LYS A 141 0.72 -0.69 15.92
C LYS A 141 0.40 -2.16 15.59
N HIS A 142 -0.89 -2.47 15.53
CA HIS A 142 -1.35 -3.80 15.14
C HIS A 142 -2.23 -3.67 13.88
N VAL A 143 -1.70 -4.10 12.75
CA VAL A 143 -2.44 -4.08 11.47
C VAL A 143 -3.59 -5.09 11.56
N GLN A 144 -4.82 -4.61 11.35
CA GLN A 144 -6.04 -5.42 11.45
C GLN A 144 -6.55 -5.89 10.09
N GLN A 145 -6.18 -5.19 9.03
CA GLN A 145 -6.63 -5.49 7.68
C GLN A 145 -5.58 -5.09 6.65
N MET A 146 -5.40 -5.93 5.65
CA MET A 146 -4.61 -5.67 4.46
C MET A 146 -5.46 -5.99 3.24
N LEU A 147 -5.43 -5.11 2.24
CA LEU A 147 -6.15 -5.28 0.99
C LEU A 147 -5.16 -5.67 -0.10
N ILE A 148 -5.46 -6.74 -0.82
CA ILE A 148 -4.74 -7.13 -2.03
C ILE A 148 -5.63 -6.78 -3.20
N ILE A 149 -5.13 -5.94 -4.10
CA ILE A 149 -5.85 -5.44 -5.27
C ILE A 149 -5.14 -5.97 -6.51
N ASP A 150 -5.91 -6.45 -7.48
CA ASP A 150 -5.33 -6.87 -8.77
C ASP A 150 -4.63 -5.68 -9.43
N GLY A 151 -3.38 -5.87 -9.89
CA GLY A 151 -2.59 -4.81 -10.52
C GLY A 151 -3.20 -4.25 -11.82
N LYS A 152 -4.23 -4.87 -12.36
CA LYS A 152 -5.01 -4.39 -13.52
C LYS A 152 -6.31 -3.69 -13.11
N ASP A 153 -6.68 -3.75 -11.85
CA ASP A 153 -7.82 -3.01 -11.31
C ASP A 153 -7.42 -1.58 -10.98
N TYR A 154 -7.22 -0.78 -12.03
CA TYR A 154 -6.82 0.63 -11.89
C TYR A 154 -7.81 1.46 -11.08
N GLN A 155 -9.09 1.13 -11.16
CA GLN A 155 -10.13 1.82 -10.40
C GLN A 155 -10.03 1.49 -8.91
N GLY A 156 -9.92 0.22 -8.55
CA GLY A 156 -9.73 -0.22 -7.17
C GLY A 156 -8.43 0.34 -6.57
N ILE A 157 -7.36 0.43 -7.35
CA ILE A 157 -6.09 1.06 -6.91
C ILE A 157 -6.32 2.55 -6.59
N LYS A 158 -6.98 3.32 -7.47
CA LYS A 158 -7.30 4.73 -7.23
C LYS A 158 -8.15 4.93 -5.98
N GLU A 159 -9.18 4.10 -5.81
CA GLU A 159 -10.05 4.14 -4.63
C GLU A 159 -9.28 3.83 -3.35
N ALA A 160 -8.37 2.87 -3.39
CA ALA A 160 -7.51 2.55 -2.24
C ALA A 160 -6.57 3.71 -1.89
N VAL A 161 -5.91 4.31 -2.88
CA VAL A 161 -5.06 5.50 -2.66
C VAL A 161 -5.87 6.67 -2.11
N PHE A 162 -7.06 6.91 -2.65
CA PHE A 162 -7.94 8.00 -2.21
C PHE A 162 -8.42 7.82 -0.77
N LYS A 163 -8.84 6.61 -0.43
CA LYS A 163 -9.47 6.30 0.85
C LYS A 163 -8.43 6.05 1.95
N TYR A 164 -7.41 5.25 1.66
CA TYR A 164 -6.51 4.71 2.68
C TYR A 164 -5.11 5.33 2.68
N GLY A 165 -4.63 5.88 1.56
CA GLY A 165 -3.28 6.42 1.45
C GLY A 165 -2.43 5.64 0.45
N GLY A 166 -1.12 5.68 0.61
CA GLY A 166 -0.18 5.05 -0.31
C GLY A 166 -0.43 3.55 -0.49
N VAL A 167 -0.33 3.07 -1.72
CA VAL A 167 -0.50 1.65 -2.06
C VAL A 167 0.83 1.07 -2.54
N GLN A 168 1.35 0.06 -1.82
CA GLN A 168 2.55 -0.67 -2.24
C GLN A 168 2.28 -1.39 -3.56
N THR A 169 3.26 -1.32 -4.47
CA THR A 169 3.23 -2.04 -5.74
C THR A 169 4.63 -2.42 -6.17
N SER A 170 4.72 -3.41 -7.05
CA SER A 170 5.99 -3.87 -7.62
C SER A 170 6.06 -3.50 -9.09
N LEU A 171 7.23 -3.08 -9.54
CA LEU A 171 7.51 -2.77 -10.94
C LEU A 171 8.88 -3.33 -11.36
N TYR A 172 9.11 -3.47 -12.66
CA TYR A 172 10.46 -3.71 -13.16
C TYR A 172 11.17 -2.37 -13.34
N SER A 173 12.25 -2.16 -12.59
CA SER A 173 13.06 -0.95 -12.67
C SER A 173 14.41 -1.25 -13.34
N THR A 174 14.74 -0.48 -14.35
CA THR A 174 16.09 -0.45 -14.96
C THR A 174 16.93 0.71 -14.42
N ILE A 175 16.40 1.50 -13.46
CA ILE A 175 17.05 2.68 -12.91
C ILE A 175 17.83 2.26 -11.67
N ALA A 176 19.13 2.03 -11.83
CA ALA A 176 20.03 1.69 -10.72
C ALA A 176 20.62 2.93 -10.02
N SER A 177 20.61 4.08 -10.66
CA SER A 177 21.09 5.36 -10.09
C SER A 177 20.64 6.54 -10.95
N SER A 178 20.80 7.75 -10.44
CA SER A 178 20.53 9.00 -11.18
C SER A 178 21.35 9.13 -12.49
N LYS A 179 22.43 8.36 -12.64
CA LYS A 179 23.30 8.33 -13.84
C LYS A 179 22.87 7.25 -14.84
N THR A 180 21.99 6.34 -14.45
CA THR A 180 21.55 5.24 -15.34
C THR A 180 20.85 5.82 -16.56
N LYS A 181 21.26 5.35 -17.74
CA LYS A 181 20.56 5.62 -19.01
C LYS A 181 19.76 4.40 -19.39
N THR A 182 18.48 4.58 -19.59
CA THR A 182 17.56 3.54 -20.04
C THR A 182 16.57 4.13 -21.05
N PRO A 183 16.15 3.37 -22.07
CA PRO A 183 15.15 3.84 -23.03
C PRO A 183 13.76 4.01 -22.39
N TYR A 184 13.53 3.49 -21.19
CA TYR A 184 12.25 3.52 -20.49
C TYR A 184 12.06 4.74 -19.59
N TYR A 185 13.10 5.58 -19.42
CA TYR A 185 13.03 6.75 -18.54
C TYR A 185 13.30 8.04 -19.29
N ASN A 186 12.30 8.91 -19.35
CA ASN A 186 12.42 10.25 -19.89
C ASN A 186 12.84 11.23 -18.78
N LYS A 187 14.09 11.72 -18.86
CA LYS A 187 14.65 12.64 -17.84
C LYS A 187 14.03 14.03 -17.85
N GLN A 188 13.44 14.47 -18.95
CA GLN A 188 12.86 15.80 -19.07
C GLN A 188 11.52 15.89 -18.34
N THR A 189 10.75 14.80 -18.37
CA THR A 189 9.41 14.72 -17.78
C THR A 189 9.39 13.89 -16.48
N ASN A 190 10.52 13.26 -16.12
CA ASN A 190 10.63 12.31 -15.01
C ASN A 190 9.63 11.15 -15.12
N SER A 191 9.38 10.66 -16.34
CA SER A 191 8.42 9.60 -16.61
C SER A 191 9.13 8.30 -16.93
N TYR A 192 8.64 7.22 -16.37
CA TYR A 192 9.15 5.87 -16.58
C TYR A 192 8.03 4.95 -17.08
N CYS A 193 8.27 4.25 -18.18
CA CYS A 193 7.35 3.25 -18.72
C CYS A 193 8.14 2.05 -19.25
N TYR A 194 8.04 0.94 -18.54
CA TYR A 194 8.67 -0.31 -18.97
C TYR A 194 7.75 -1.09 -19.90
N MET A 195 8.24 -1.38 -21.11
CA MET A 195 7.50 -2.09 -22.16
C MET A 195 8.01 -3.52 -22.39
N GLY A 196 8.89 -4.01 -21.52
CA GLY A 196 9.42 -5.38 -21.61
C GLY A 196 8.56 -6.42 -20.92
N GLN A 197 9.11 -7.63 -20.78
CA GLN A 197 8.42 -8.78 -20.18
C GLN A 197 9.13 -9.33 -18.93
N ASP A 198 10.14 -8.62 -18.43
CA ASP A 198 10.85 -9.04 -17.22
C ASP A 198 9.93 -8.90 -16.00
N LYS A 199 10.15 -9.77 -15.02
CA LYS A 199 9.40 -9.75 -13.76
C LYS A 199 9.76 -8.52 -12.94
N PRO A 200 8.84 -7.99 -12.13
CA PRO A 200 9.14 -6.95 -11.17
C PRO A 200 10.38 -7.27 -10.34
N ASN A 201 11.19 -6.26 -10.07
CA ASN A 201 12.43 -6.35 -9.29
C ASN A 201 12.57 -5.22 -8.26
N HIS A 202 11.56 -4.37 -8.14
CA HIS A 202 11.58 -3.22 -7.25
C HIS A 202 10.18 -2.91 -6.73
N ASP A 203 10.08 -2.61 -5.44
CA ASP A 203 8.85 -2.20 -4.79
C ASP A 203 8.84 -0.69 -4.53
N VAL A 204 7.68 -0.08 -4.77
CA VAL A 204 7.43 1.35 -4.61
C VAL A 204 6.04 1.58 -4.02
N VAL A 205 5.69 2.84 -3.77
CA VAL A 205 4.36 3.23 -3.30
C VAL A 205 3.69 4.14 -4.32
N ILE A 206 2.47 3.78 -4.73
CA ILE A 206 1.62 4.66 -5.53
C ILE A 206 1.07 5.73 -4.59
N ILE A 207 1.32 6.99 -4.91
CA ILE A 207 0.90 8.15 -4.11
C ILE A 207 -0.07 9.07 -4.84
N GLY A 208 -0.54 8.69 -6.01
CA GLY A 208 -1.50 9.48 -6.78
C GLY A 208 -1.59 9.07 -8.24
N TRP A 209 -2.40 9.80 -8.98
CA TRP A 209 -2.59 9.61 -10.42
C TRP A 209 -3.01 10.91 -11.11
N ASP A 210 -2.86 10.93 -12.43
CA ASP A 210 -3.40 11.97 -13.31
C ASP A 210 -3.88 11.31 -14.61
N ASP A 211 -5.20 11.23 -14.81
CA ASP A 211 -5.81 10.60 -15.99
C ASP A 211 -5.55 11.39 -17.28
N ASN A 212 -5.16 12.67 -17.14
CA ASN A 212 -4.85 13.54 -18.26
C ASN A 212 -3.35 13.63 -18.54
N TYR A 213 -2.49 12.82 -17.84
CA TYR A 213 -1.07 12.82 -18.10
C TYR A 213 -0.77 12.32 -19.52
N THR A 214 -0.10 13.14 -20.31
CA THR A 214 0.07 12.88 -21.74
C THR A 214 1.08 11.75 -22.01
N LYS A 215 0.75 10.88 -22.99
CA LYS A 215 1.60 9.76 -23.39
C LYS A 215 2.93 10.21 -24.00
N GLU A 216 2.98 11.41 -24.58
CA GLU A 216 4.16 12.02 -25.16
C GLU A 216 5.24 12.34 -24.11
N ASN A 217 4.92 12.29 -22.84
CA ASN A 217 5.89 12.43 -21.75
C ASN A 217 6.74 11.16 -21.54
N PHE A 218 6.31 10.03 -22.04
CA PHE A 218 7.07 8.77 -21.97
C PHE A 218 7.97 8.63 -23.22
N ASN A 219 9.09 7.89 -23.07
CA ASN A 219 9.97 7.57 -24.22
C ASN A 219 9.38 6.46 -25.08
#